data_ca41934de8318942afb31bb02b3cabcf
#
_entry.id   ca41934de8318942afb31bb02b3cabcf
#
_cell.length_a   1.000
_cell.length_b   1.000
_cell.length_c   1.000
_cell.angle_alpha   90.00
_cell.angle_beta   90.00
_cell.angle_gamma   90.00
#
_symmetry.space_group_name_H-M   'P 1'
#
loop_
_entity.id
_entity.type
_entity.pdbx_description
1 polymer ?
#
loop_
_entity_poly.entity_id
_entity_poly.type
_entity_poly.pdbx_seq_one_letter_code
_entity_poly.pdbx_strand_id
1 'polypeptide(L)'
;IQIIAVGTVVGAGLLFVFAHPRIPDEIRGRAELAPQDAYDRYYAESGLPRDLVVDVLGFIASELQVPVTKLRPSDGFDTDLRAITREWDSGMAILLGQLESDARRRKVPLQLPIDTIDDYVRAYCSVEASA
;
A
#
# COMPACT_ATOMS: atom_id res chain seq x y z
N ILE A 1 2.48 15.45 -31.90
CA ILE A 1 2.19 15.23 -31.40
C ILE A 1 2.31 15.40 -30.48
N GLN A 2 2.43 16.15 -30.09
CA GLN A 2 2.37 16.16 -29.10
C GLN A 2 1.28 16.29 -28.56
N ILE A 3 0.42 16.93 -29.20
CA ILE A 3 -0.65 16.81 -28.73
C ILE A 3 -1.05 15.63 -28.78
N ILE A 4 -0.78 15.13 -29.78
CA ILE A 4 -0.79 13.88 -29.65
C ILE A 4 -0.16 13.62 -28.47
N ALA A 5 0.81 14.36 -28.19
CA ALA A 5 1.47 14.13 -26.98
C ALA A 5 0.52 14.25 -25.84
N VAL A 6 -0.29 15.24 -25.88
CA VAL A 6 -1.22 15.38 -24.81
C VAL A 6 -2.26 14.29 -24.87
N GLY A 7 -2.79 14.08 -26.04
CA GLY A 7 -3.74 13.03 -26.20
C GLY A 7 -3.11 11.70 -25.85
N THR A 8 -1.86 11.56 -26.19
CA THR A 8 -1.16 10.32 -25.91
C THR A 8 -0.97 10.16 -24.41
N VAL A 9 -0.67 11.24 -23.73
CA VAL A 9 -0.47 11.18 -22.29
C VAL A 9 -1.75 10.75 -21.62
N VAL A 10 -2.87 11.33 -22.03
CA VAL A 10 -4.14 10.95 -21.48
C VAL A 10 -4.44 9.49 -21.80
N GLY A 11 -4.19 9.12 -23.04
CA GLY A 11 -4.40 7.74 -23.45
C GLY A 11 -3.52 6.78 -22.70
N ALA A 12 -2.28 7.17 -22.46
CA ALA A 12 -1.38 6.30 -21.72
C ALA A 12 -1.86 6.12 -20.29
N GLY A 13 -2.38 7.18 -19.69
CA GLY A 13 -2.93 7.08 -18.35
C GLY A 13 -4.10 6.10 -18.28
N LEU A 14 -4.98 6.18 -19.27
CA LEU A 14 -6.10 5.26 -19.31
C LEU A 14 -5.62 3.85 -19.54
N LEU A 15 -4.67 3.67 -20.43
CA LEU A 15 -4.15 2.34 -20.68
C LEU A 15 -3.52 1.77 -19.44
N PHE A 16 -2.84 2.59 -18.67
CA PHE A 16 -2.24 2.12 -17.44
C PHE A 16 -3.31 1.62 -16.48
N VAL A 17 -4.40 2.35 -16.34
CA VAL A 17 -5.47 1.93 -15.47
C VAL A 17 -6.03 0.59 -15.93
N PHE A 18 -6.24 0.43 -17.23
CA PHE A 18 -6.74 -0.83 -17.77
C PHE A 18 -5.69 -1.93 -17.74
N ALA A 19 -4.42 -1.58 -17.57
CA ALA A 19 -3.37 -2.58 -17.50
C ALA A 19 -3.31 -3.30 -16.16
N HIS A 20 -4.20 -2.98 -15.23
CA HIS A 20 -4.26 -3.65 -13.94
C HIS A 20 -5.59 -4.35 -13.76
N PRO A 21 -5.90 -5.33 -14.63
CA PRO A 21 -7.18 -6.03 -14.54
C PRO A 21 -7.29 -6.91 -13.31
N ARG A 22 -6.21 -7.09 -12.58
CA ARG A 22 -6.22 -7.97 -11.42
C ARG A 22 -6.73 -7.31 -10.14
N ILE A 23 -7.06 -6.01 -10.21
CA ILE A 23 -7.66 -5.36 -9.05
C ILE A 23 -9.08 -5.90 -8.92
N PRO A 24 -9.43 -6.58 -7.81
CA PRO A 24 -10.75 -7.15 -7.66
C PRO A 24 -11.85 -6.09 -7.70
N ASP A 25 -13.01 -6.46 -8.22
CA ASP A 25 -14.13 -5.53 -8.33
C ASP A 25 -14.55 -5.00 -6.97
N GLU A 26 -14.51 -5.82 -5.93
CA GLU A 26 -14.91 -5.38 -4.60
C GLU A 26 -13.99 -4.29 -4.07
N ILE A 27 -12.72 -4.30 -4.46
CA ILE A 27 -11.80 -3.23 -4.06
C ILE A 27 -12.04 -2.02 -4.94
N ARG A 28 -12.17 -2.25 -6.25
CA ARG A 28 -12.38 -1.16 -7.19
C ARG A 28 -13.66 -0.39 -6.88
N GLY A 29 -14.68 -1.09 -6.41
CA GLY A 29 -15.97 -0.47 -6.11
C GLY A 29 -16.08 0.19 -4.76
N ARG A 30 -15.03 0.17 -3.95
CA ARG A 30 -15.08 0.78 -2.62
C ARG A 30 -15.18 2.29 -2.72
N ALA A 31 -15.75 2.90 -1.68
CA ALA A 31 -15.74 4.35 -1.56
C ALA A 31 -14.30 4.82 -1.38
N GLU A 32 -14.02 6.00 -1.91
CA GLU A 32 -12.69 6.59 -1.78
C GLU A 32 -12.49 7.09 -0.35
N LEU A 33 -11.33 6.84 0.21
CA LEU A 33 -10.98 7.31 1.54
C LEU A 33 -9.52 7.79 1.48
N ALA A 34 -9.33 9.10 1.55
CA ALA A 34 -7.99 9.66 1.49
C ALA A 34 -7.14 9.17 2.66
N PRO A 35 -5.82 9.07 2.49
CA PRO A 35 -4.96 8.56 3.57
C PRO A 35 -5.08 9.32 4.88
N GLN A 36 -5.26 10.64 4.82
CA GLN A 36 -5.45 11.43 6.03
C GLN A 36 -6.75 11.04 6.75
N ASP A 37 -7.80 10.83 5.97
CA ASP A 37 -9.08 10.42 6.53
C ASP A 37 -9.03 8.99 7.04
N ALA A 38 -8.25 8.14 6.38
CA ALA A 38 -8.04 6.78 6.85
C ALA A 38 -7.34 6.79 8.20
N TYR A 39 -6.36 7.69 8.36
CA TYR A 39 -5.72 7.83 9.66
C TYR A 39 -6.74 8.23 10.72
N ASP A 40 -7.55 9.25 10.44
CA ASP A 40 -8.53 9.71 11.41
C ASP A 40 -9.52 8.63 11.78
N ARG A 41 -9.88 7.79 10.83
CA ARG A 41 -10.87 6.75 11.06
C ARG A 41 -10.31 5.55 11.80
N TYR A 42 -9.10 5.14 11.47
CA TYR A 42 -8.56 3.86 11.95
C TYR A 42 -7.40 3.99 12.90
N TYR A 43 -6.72 5.12 12.93
CA TYR A 43 -5.47 5.25 13.69
C TYR A 43 -5.42 6.44 14.64
N ALA A 44 -6.48 7.23 14.73
CA ALA A 44 -6.45 8.45 15.53
C ALA A 44 -6.07 8.17 16.99
N GLU A 45 -6.49 7.02 17.52
CA GLU A 45 -6.22 6.69 18.93
C GLU A 45 -5.17 5.61 19.07
N SER A 46 -4.43 5.33 18.01
CA SER A 46 -3.44 4.26 18.04
C SER A 46 -2.11 4.67 18.66
N GLY A 47 -1.86 5.97 18.75
CA GLY A 47 -0.55 6.46 19.14
C GLY A 47 0.46 6.49 18.02
N LEU A 48 0.10 6.01 16.83
CA LEU A 48 1.02 6.01 15.68
C LEU A 48 1.07 7.40 15.07
N PRO A 49 2.27 7.85 14.64
CA PRO A 49 2.39 9.18 14.02
C PRO A 49 1.64 9.23 12.69
N ARG A 50 0.86 10.30 12.51
CA ARG A 50 0.07 10.46 11.29
C ARG A 50 0.93 10.40 10.03
N ASP A 51 2.04 11.13 10.04
CA ASP A 51 2.88 11.21 8.85
C ASP A 51 3.43 9.85 8.44
N LEU A 52 3.83 9.04 9.40
CA LEU A 52 4.35 7.71 9.10
C LEU A 52 3.26 6.80 8.54
N VAL A 53 2.07 6.88 9.12
CA VAL A 53 0.95 6.05 8.64
C VAL A 53 0.58 6.45 7.21
N VAL A 54 0.44 7.74 6.96
CA VAL A 54 0.08 8.22 5.62
C VAL A 54 1.16 7.80 4.61
N ASP A 55 2.43 7.98 4.98
CA ASP A 55 3.54 7.63 4.09
C ASP A 55 3.57 6.15 3.77
N VAL A 56 3.40 5.28 4.77
CA VAL A 56 3.49 3.85 4.52
C VAL A 56 2.29 3.35 3.72
N LEU A 57 1.11 3.92 3.94
CA LEU A 57 -0.05 3.55 3.12
C LEU A 57 0.21 3.87 1.65
N GLY A 58 0.80 5.04 1.39
CA GLY A 58 1.16 5.41 0.03
C GLY A 58 2.22 4.49 -0.57
N PHE A 59 3.20 4.10 0.23
CA PHE A 59 4.24 3.18 -0.22
C PHE A 59 3.66 1.81 -0.59
N ILE A 60 2.80 1.27 0.29
CA ILE A 60 2.16 -0.02 0.03
C ILE A 60 1.33 0.07 -1.26
N ALA A 61 0.52 1.10 -1.39
CA ALA A 61 -0.34 1.26 -2.55
C ALA A 61 0.48 1.36 -3.83
N SER A 62 1.57 2.11 -3.78
CA SER A 62 2.44 2.28 -4.93
C SER A 62 3.07 0.95 -5.36
N GLU A 63 3.60 0.19 -4.40
CA GLU A 63 4.24 -1.08 -4.74
C GLU A 63 3.25 -2.12 -5.23
N LEU A 64 2.05 -2.13 -4.68
CA LEU A 64 1.02 -3.08 -5.12
C LEU A 64 0.23 -2.56 -6.32
N GLN A 65 0.45 -1.31 -6.69
CA GLN A 65 -0.25 -0.69 -7.82
C GLN A 65 -1.76 -0.70 -7.63
N VAL A 66 -2.16 -0.32 -6.43
CA VAL A 66 -3.57 -0.19 -6.06
C VAL A 66 -3.79 1.25 -5.61
N PRO A 67 -4.92 1.87 -5.96
CA PRO A 67 -5.18 3.23 -5.49
C PRO A 67 -5.17 3.27 -3.96
N VAL A 68 -4.42 4.20 -3.39
CA VAL A 68 -4.30 4.28 -1.93
C VAL A 68 -5.65 4.55 -1.27
N THR A 69 -6.55 5.23 -1.97
CA THR A 69 -7.87 5.55 -1.45
C THR A 69 -8.77 4.33 -1.34
N LYS A 70 -8.37 3.21 -1.95
CA LYS A 70 -9.16 1.98 -1.92
C LYS A 70 -8.62 0.94 -0.94
N LEU A 71 -7.45 1.19 -0.36
CA LEU A 71 -6.89 0.27 0.62
C LEU A 71 -7.53 0.47 1.99
N ARG A 72 -7.67 -0.62 2.73
CA ARG A 72 -8.16 -0.57 4.10
C ARG A 72 -7.21 -1.34 5.01
N PRO A 73 -7.07 -0.92 6.27
CA PRO A 73 -6.13 -1.60 7.18
C PRO A 73 -6.41 -3.09 7.36
N SER A 74 -7.67 -3.47 7.27
CA SER A 74 -8.04 -4.87 7.44
C SER A 74 -7.81 -5.73 6.22
N ASP A 75 -7.38 -5.14 5.11
CA ASP A 75 -7.12 -5.92 3.89
C ASP A 75 -5.99 -6.92 4.14
N GLY A 76 -6.26 -8.18 3.85
CA GLY A 76 -5.25 -9.22 3.98
C GLY A 76 -4.47 -9.37 2.69
N PHE A 77 -3.15 -9.52 2.80
CA PHE A 77 -2.32 -9.68 1.62
C PHE A 77 -2.64 -10.98 0.88
N ASP A 78 -3.00 -12.02 1.62
CA ASP A 78 -3.28 -13.32 1.02
C ASP A 78 -4.77 -13.62 0.95
N THR A 79 -5.60 -12.62 1.17
CA THR A 79 -7.05 -12.77 1.06
C THR A 79 -7.60 -11.69 0.15
N ASP A 80 -7.89 -10.51 0.68
CA ASP A 80 -8.48 -9.43 -0.10
C ASP A 80 -7.61 -9.00 -1.28
N LEU A 81 -6.29 -9.01 -1.09
CA LEU A 81 -5.34 -8.57 -2.09
C LEU A 81 -4.67 -9.72 -2.83
N ARG A 82 -5.15 -10.93 -2.63
CA ARG A 82 -4.48 -12.12 -3.16
C ARG A 82 -4.30 -12.09 -4.67
N ALA A 83 -5.28 -11.58 -5.39
CA ALA A 83 -5.19 -11.51 -6.85
C ALA A 83 -4.01 -10.65 -7.30
N ILE A 84 -3.56 -9.75 -6.43
CA ILE A 84 -2.46 -8.85 -6.72
C ILE A 84 -1.14 -9.42 -6.23
N THR A 85 -1.14 -9.97 -5.01
CA THR A 85 0.10 -10.34 -4.32
C THR A 85 0.60 -11.74 -4.65
N ARG A 86 -0.26 -12.59 -5.23
CA ARG A 86 0.12 -13.97 -5.50
C ARG A 86 1.12 -14.12 -6.63
N GLU A 87 1.29 -13.08 -7.44
CA GLU A 87 2.23 -13.15 -8.54
C GLU A 87 3.64 -12.90 -8.04
N TRP A 88 4.57 -13.70 -8.52
CA TRP A 88 5.94 -13.65 -8.01
C TRP A 88 6.61 -12.30 -8.29
N ASP A 89 6.14 -11.58 -9.29
CA ASP A 89 6.69 -10.26 -9.64
C ASP A 89 5.91 -9.12 -9.00
N SER A 90 5.08 -9.41 -8.00
CA SER A 90 4.29 -8.39 -7.34
C SER A 90 5.17 -7.54 -6.43
N GLY A 91 4.66 -6.38 -6.03
CA GLY A 91 5.38 -5.51 -5.11
C GLY A 91 5.52 -6.07 -3.71
N MET A 92 4.88 -7.20 -3.41
CA MET A 92 4.91 -7.78 -2.08
C MET A 92 6.33 -8.14 -1.62
N ALA A 93 7.13 -8.67 -2.54
CA ALA A 93 8.51 -9.01 -2.21
C ALA A 93 9.31 -7.76 -1.86
N ILE A 94 9.05 -6.64 -2.54
CA ILE A 94 9.70 -5.37 -2.25
C ILE A 94 9.27 -4.86 -0.89
N LEU A 95 7.97 -4.92 -0.60
CA LEU A 95 7.45 -4.46 0.68
C LEU A 95 8.06 -5.22 1.85
N LEU A 96 8.05 -6.54 1.79
CA LEU A 96 8.59 -7.35 2.87
C LEU A 96 10.10 -7.22 2.96
N GLY A 97 10.77 -7.21 1.82
CA GLY A 97 12.22 -7.09 1.81
C GLY A 97 12.70 -5.76 2.39
N GLN A 98 12.01 -4.68 2.07
CA GLN A 98 12.37 -3.37 2.60
C GLN A 98 12.16 -3.32 4.11
N LEU A 99 11.03 -3.85 4.58
CA LEU A 99 10.73 -3.84 6.00
C LEU A 99 11.75 -4.68 6.78
N GLU A 100 12.08 -5.87 6.27
CA GLU A 100 13.05 -6.73 6.92
C GLU A 100 14.44 -6.10 6.94
N SER A 101 14.82 -5.48 5.84
CA SER A 101 16.12 -4.82 5.74
C SER A 101 16.23 -3.68 6.75
N ASP A 102 15.18 -2.84 6.82
CA ASP A 102 15.19 -1.71 7.75
C ASP A 102 15.18 -2.19 9.20
N ALA A 103 14.40 -3.22 9.50
CA ALA A 103 14.33 -3.77 10.84
C ALA A 103 15.69 -4.32 11.27
N ARG A 104 16.36 -5.02 10.35
CA ARG A 104 17.68 -5.59 10.64
C ARG A 104 18.72 -4.50 10.86
N ARG A 105 18.68 -3.47 10.02
CA ARG A 105 19.61 -2.35 10.12
C ARG A 105 19.45 -1.61 11.45
N ARG A 106 18.22 -1.48 11.93
CA ARG A 106 17.92 -0.76 13.15
C ARG A 106 17.80 -1.66 14.37
N LYS A 107 18.00 -2.98 14.16
CA LYS A 107 17.97 -3.96 15.23
C LYS A 107 16.64 -3.98 15.98
N VAL A 108 15.55 -3.87 15.20
CA VAL A 108 14.19 -3.94 15.73
C VAL A 108 13.61 -5.30 15.35
N PRO A 109 13.16 -6.10 16.32
CA PRO A 109 12.54 -7.37 15.98
C PRO A 109 11.17 -7.12 15.34
N LEU A 110 10.89 -7.87 14.27
CA LEU A 110 9.59 -7.80 13.63
C LEU A 110 8.64 -8.81 14.27
N GLN A 111 7.41 -8.39 14.46
CA GLN A 111 6.38 -9.31 14.92
C GLN A 111 5.75 -9.94 13.70
N LEU A 112 5.84 -11.25 13.61
CA LEU A 112 5.32 -12.01 12.49
C LEU A 112 4.14 -12.83 12.95
N PRO A 113 3.23 -13.18 12.06
CA PRO A 113 3.26 -12.88 10.63
C PRO A 113 2.70 -11.50 10.30
N ILE A 114 3.03 -11.03 9.10
CA ILE A 114 2.49 -9.79 8.59
C ILE A 114 1.46 -10.17 7.54
N ASP A 115 0.21 -10.21 7.95
CA ASP A 115 -0.88 -10.73 7.12
C ASP A 115 -1.75 -9.64 6.52
N THR A 116 -1.81 -8.48 7.16
CA THR A 116 -2.71 -7.41 6.71
C THR A 116 -1.96 -6.11 6.50
N ILE A 117 -2.64 -5.17 5.84
CA ILE A 117 -2.11 -3.82 5.70
C ILE A 117 -1.80 -3.24 7.08
N ASP A 118 -2.70 -3.45 8.05
CA ASP A 118 -2.48 -2.93 9.41
C ASP A 118 -1.23 -3.52 10.05
N ASP A 119 -0.99 -4.81 9.86
CA ASP A 119 0.23 -5.43 10.39
C ASP A 119 1.47 -4.75 9.84
N TYR A 120 1.47 -4.46 8.54
CA TYR A 120 2.60 -3.80 7.90
C TYR A 120 2.77 -2.37 8.42
N VAL A 121 1.66 -1.64 8.55
CA VAL A 121 1.70 -0.26 9.04
C VAL A 121 2.31 -0.22 10.43
N ARG A 122 1.87 -1.10 11.32
CA ARG A 122 2.38 -1.11 12.69
C ARG A 122 3.84 -1.51 12.76
N ALA A 123 4.24 -2.49 11.96
CA ALA A 123 5.63 -2.92 11.90
C ALA A 123 6.52 -1.79 11.37
N TYR A 124 6.08 -1.13 10.31
CA TYR A 124 6.81 -0.01 9.72
C TYR A 124 7.00 1.12 10.74
N CYS A 125 5.92 1.49 11.42
CA CYS A 125 5.99 2.56 12.39
C CYS A 125 6.91 2.20 13.56
N SER A 126 6.89 0.93 13.97
CA SER A 126 7.77 0.45 15.04
C SER A 126 9.23 0.59 14.63
N VAL A 127 9.56 0.20 13.41
CA VAL A 127 10.93 0.30 12.91
C VAL A 127 11.36 1.75 12.80
N GLU A 128 10.50 2.61 12.24
CA GLU A 128 10.85 4.01 12.03
C GLU A 128 10.97 4.77 13.36
N ALA A 129 10.16 4.41 14.34
CA ALA A 129 10.22 5.06 15.65
C ALA A 129 11.51 4.75 16.41
N SER A 130 12.23 3.72 15.98
CA SER A 130 13.48 3.31 16.64
C SER A 130 14.70 3.98 16.02
N ALA A 131 14.49 4.87 15.08
CA ALA A 131 15.58 5.55 14.37
C ALA A 131 16.31 6.53 15.26
#